data_31b80d380a4c89d48b380e51558497a6
#
_entry.id   31b80d380a4c89d48b380e51558497a6
#
_cell.length_a   1.000
_cell.length_b   1.000
_cell.length_c   1.000
_cell.angle_alpha   90.00
_cell.angle_beta   90.00
_cell.angle_gamma   90.00
#
_symmetry.space_group_name_H-M   'P 1'
#
loop_
_entity.id
_entity.type
_entity.pdbx_description
1 polymer ?
#
loop_
_entity_poly.entity_id
_entity_poly.type
_entity_poly.pdbx_seq_one_letter_code
_entity_poly.pdbx_strand_id
1 'polypeptide(L)'
;NVVNVNKGLVTKKFNEFFFVDILNAEKNSGNNRLLCKSRKSIKYQKKYICVGDIVLLGEINYKDKTAVIENLLERKNIINRPAVANISDIYVIHSVDHPKLNYSQLSDFLINAESLMVKVSLILTKSDLIPHNKHVELFKKFTNWGYEPKILSLTSNDKLRDLIYELKTKKCSIFMGPSGVGKTTLLNKIIPNVNRATSDVSNKIKRGKNTTRNIELFQLSKESYIVDTPGFNILNNYMKPREIACLFPEFKKQINHNGVSCKFRDCLH
;
A
#
# COMPACT_ATOMS: atom_id res chain seq x y z
N ASN A 1 -0.77 11.75 36.48
CA ASN A 1 -0.49 10.40 35.98
C ASN A 1 -0.69 10.43 34.46
N VAL A 2 0.41 10.55 33.70
CA VAL A 2 0.39 10.35 32.25
C VAL A 2 0.14 8.85 32.02
N VAL A 3 -1.07 8.48 31.68
CA VAL A 3 -1.38 7.12 31.24
C VAL A 3 -0.60 6.88 29.96
N ASN A 4 0.43 6.04 30.03
CA ASN A 4 1.23 5.66 28.88
C ASN A 4 0.34 4.81 27.95
N VAL A 5 -0.35 5.46 27.02
CA VAL A 5 -1.31 4.80 26.13
C VAL A 5 -0.54 4.10 25.03
N ASN A 6 -0.50 2.78 25.08
CA ASN A 6 0.17 1.97 24.08
C ASN A 6 -0.57 2.05 22.74
N LYS A 7 0.11 2.56 21.71
CA LYS A 7 -0.38 2.58 20.33
C LYS A 7 0.11 1.36 19.59
N GLY A 8 -0.75 0.79 18.74
CA GLY A 8 -0.41 -0.33 17.89
C GLY A 8 -0.88 -0.14 16.46
N LEU A 9 -0.17 -0.76 15.51
CA LEU A 9 -0.53 -0.83 14.09
C LEU A 9 -1.16 -2.18 13.79
N VAL A 10 -2.35 -2.18 13.22
CA VAL A 10 -3.02 -3.41 12.78
C VAL A 10 -2.34 -3.93 11.52
N THR A 11 -1.66 -5.08 11.62
CA THR A 11 -0.88 -5.65 10.52
C THR A 11 -1.61 -6.76 9.78
N LYS A 12 -2.54 -7.44 10.45
CA LYS A 12 -3.36 -8.52 9.84
C LYS A 12 -4.68 -8.64 10.56
N LYS A 13 -5.72 -8.95 9.79
CA LYS A 13 -7.05 -9.30 10.32
C LYS A 13 -7.33 -10.77 10.03
N PHE A 14 -7.78 -11.50 11.05
CA PHE A 14 -8.21 -12.89 10.92
C PHE A 14 -9.50 -13.10 11.72
N ASN A 15 -10.63 -13.23 11.03
CA ASN A 15 -11.95 -13.30 11.63
C ASN A 15 -12.22 -12.10 12.57
N GLU A 16 -12.39 -12.38 13.87
CA GLU A 16 -12.61 -11.38 14.93
C GLU A 16 -11.32 -10.95 15.62
N PHE A 17 -10.17 -11.51 15.24
CA PHE A 17 -8.86 -11.22 15.81
C PHE A 17 -8.05 -10.32 14.90
N PHE A 18 -7.13 -9.59 15.54
CA PHE A 18 -6.22 -8.67 14.88
C PHE A 18 -4.79 -8.94 15.36
N PHE A 19 -3.86 -9.04 14.43
CA PHE A 19 -2.44 -8.94 14.76
C PHE A 19 -2.05 -7.47 14.77
N VAL A 20 -1.45 -7.04 15.87
CA VAL A 20 -1.10 -5.64 16.09
C VAL A 20 0.35 -5.54 16.52
N ASP A 21 1.14 -4.73 15.81
CA ASP A 21 2.51 -4.44 16.17
C ASP A 21 2.51 -3.19 17.07
N ILE A 22 3.13 -3.27 18.27
CA ILE A 22 3.23 -2.14 19.20
C ILE A 22 4.15 -1.08 18.59
N LEU A 23 3.65 0.16 18.51
CA LEU A 23 4.43 1.31 18.07
C LEU A 23 5.26 1.85 19.25
N ASN A 24 6.50 2.27 18.98
CA ASN A 24 7.43 2.84 19.99
C ASN A 24 7.85 1.88 21.14
N ALA A 25 7.77 0.56 20.93
CA ALA A 25 8.34 -0.37 21.88
C ALA A 25 9.87 -0.27 21.93
N GLU A 26 10.45 -0.29 23.13
CA GLU A 26 11.90 -0.24 23.32
C GLU A 26 12.60 -1.42 22.64
N LYS A 27 13.87 -1.20 22.22
CA LYS A 27 14.66 -2.08 21.35
C LYS A 27 14.89 -3.51 21.86
N ASN A 28 14.49 -3.85 23.08
CA ASN A 28 14.93 -5.10 23.75
C ASN A 28 13.92 -6.24 23.76
N SER A 29 12.70 -6.06 23.24
CA SER A 29 11.72 -7.14 23.15
C SER A 29 11.55 -7.60 21.71
N GLY A 30 12.15 -8.74 21.38
CA GLY A 30 11.89 -9.42 20.11
C GLY A 30 10.40 -9.64 19.90
N ASN A 31 9.94 -9.38 18.67
CA ASN A 31 8.59 -9.61 18.18
C ASN A 31 7.48 -8.90 18.98
N ASN A 32 7.29 -7.60 18.72
CA ASN A 32 6.28 -6.72 19.34
C ASN A 32 4.86 -6.97 18.84
N ARG A 33 4.58 -8.12 18.21
CA ARG A 33 3.28 -8.46 17.64
C ARG A 33 2.39 -9.14 18.67
N LEU A 34 1.20 -8.58 18.87
CA LEU A 34 0.18 -9.09 19.78
C LEU A 34 -1.03 -9.59 19.01
N LEU A 35 -1.70 -10.61 19.56
CA LEU A 35 -3.02 -11.06 19.12
C LEU A 35 -4.10 -10.32 19.91
N CYS A 36 -4.91 -9.54 19.24
CA CYS A 36 -5.85 -8.62 19.84
C CYS A 36 -7.31 -8.98 19.52
N LYS A 37 -8.21 -8.73 20.46
CA LYS A 37 -9.66 -8.62 20.24
C LYS A 37 -10.07 -7.16 20.37
N SER A 38 -11.14 -6.74 19.67
CA SER A 38 -11.70 -5.40 19.83
C SER A 38 -12.75 -5.38 20.94
N ARG A 39 -12.84 -4.28 21.69
CA ARG A 39 -13.96 -4.04 22.60
C ARG A 39 -15.27 -3.96 21.82
N LYS A 40 -16.36 -4.43 22.43
CA LYS A 40 -17.71 -4.41 21.84
C LYS A 40 -18.15 -2.98 21.49
N SER A 41 -17.73 -1.97 22.26
CA SER A 41 -18.01 -0.55 22.03
C SER A 41 -17.62 -0.05 20.64
N ILE A 42 -16.51 -0.54 20.06
CA ILE A 42 -16.06 -0.20 18.69
C ILE A 42 -17.06 -0.72 17.66
N LYS A 43 -17.60 -1.92 17.84
CA LYS A 43 -18.63 -2.51 16.97
C LYS A 43 -19.95 -1.70 17.04
N TYR A 44 -20.36 -1.25 18.22
CA TYR A 44 -21.57 -0.42 18.39
C TYR A 44 -21.48 0.95 17.71
N GLN A 45 -20.28 1.54 17.63
CA GLN A 45 -20.05 2.79 16.92
C GLN A 45 -20.05 2.64 15.38
N LYS A 46 -20.41 1.47 14.84
CA LYS A 46 -20.34 1.11 13.41
C LYS A 46 -18.94 1.33 12.81
N LYS A 47 -17.92 1.42 13.63
CA LYS A 47 -16.53 1.51 13.19
C LYS A 47 -16.00 0.09 12.94
N TYR A 48 -15.45 -0.14 11.77
CA TYR A 48 -14.75 -1.40 11.46
C TYR A 48 -13.25 -1.18 11.47
N ILE A 49 -12.52 -2.13 12.05
CA ILE A 49 -11.07 -2.12 12.08
C ILE A 49 -10.55 -2.84 10.83
N CYS A 50 -9.58 -2.26 10.15
CA CYS A 50 -8.90 -2.84 9.01
C CYS A 50 -7.37 -2.80 9.16
N VAL A 51 -6.69 -3.46 8.25
CA VAL A 51 -5.23 -3.43 8.17
C VAL A 51 -4.75 -2.01 7.93
N GLY A 52 -3.67 -1.59 8.60
CA GLY A 52 -3.15 -0.23 8.54
C GLY A 52 -3.74 0.74 9.58
N ASP A 53 -4.77 0.33 10.33
CA ASP A 53 -5.30 1.16 11.40
C ASP A 53 -4.31 1.31 12.55
N ILE A 54 -4.29 2.50 13.13
CA ILE A 54 -3.61 2.77 14.39
C ILE A 54 -4.64 2.70 15.51
N VAL A 55 -4.35 1.89 16.52
CA VAL A 55 -5.27 1.59 17.61
C VAL A 55 -4.63 1.87 18.97
N LEU A 56 -5.47 2.11 19.97
CA LEU A 56 -5.08 2.16 21.36
C LEU A 56 -5.27 0.77 21.98
N LEU A 57 -4.23 0.31 22.69
CA LEU A 57 -4.18 -1.01 23.31
C LEU A 57 -4.31 -0.89 24.83
N GLY A 58 -5.17 -1.72 25.40
CA GLY A 58 -5.27 -1.96 26.83
C GLY A 58 -5.13 -3.45 27.15
N GLU A 59 -5.12 -3.76 28.43
CA GLU A 59 -5.06 -5.14 28.96
C GLU A 59 -3.94 -5.97 28.30
N ILE A 60 -2.74 -5.38 28.16
CA ILE A 60 -1.62 -6.02 27.49
C ILE A 60 -1.04 -7.12 28.38
N ASN A 61 -1.05 -8.35 27.85
CA ASN A 61 -0.36 -9.49 28.44
C ASN A 61 0.85 -9.84 27.57
N TYR A 62 2.04 -9.45 28.00
CA TYR A 62 3.28 -9.71 27.27
C TYR A 62 3.69 -11.19 27.27
N LYS A 63 3.31 -11.96 28.31
CA LYS A 63 3.60 -13.40 28.42
C LYS A 63 2.84 -14.18 27.35
N ASP A 64 1.54 -13.93 27.24
CA ASP A 64 0.66 -14.62 26.28
C ASP A 64 0.59 -13.90 24.91
N LYS A 65 1.27 -12.74 24.78
CA LYS A 65 1.25 -11.87 23.58
C LYS A 65 -0.16 -11.51 23.14
N THR A 66 -1.01 -11.10 24.08
CA THR A 66 -2.39 -10.70 23.81
C THR A 66 -2.67 -9.28 24.31
N ALA A 67 -3.67 -8.62 23.72
CA ALA A 67 -4.17 -7.35 24.19
C ALA A 67 -5.61 -7.10 23.74
N VAL A 68 -6.21 -6.01 24.23
CA VAL A 68 -7.53 -5.56 23.83
C VAL A 68 -7.39 -4.24 23.06
N ILE A 69 -8.01 -4.16 21.88
CA ILE A 69 -8.14 -2.89 21.15
C ILE A 69 -9.25 -2.08 21.83
N GLU A 70 -8.89 -0.98 22.46
CA GLU A 70 -9.80 -0.11 23.19
C GLU A 70 -10.42 0.98 22.34
N ASN A 71 -9.64 1.53 21.41
CA ASN A 71 -10.11 2.58 20.52
C ASN A 71 -9.36 2.55 19.18
N LEU A 72 -10.02 3.13 18.16
CA LEU A 72 -9.49 3.33 16.82
C LEU A 72 -9.14 4.82 16.67
N LEU A 73 -7.89 5.11 16.29
CA LEU A 73 -7.48 6.48 16.00
C LEU A 73 -7.97 6.93 14.63
N GLU A 74 -8.01 8.24 14.42
CA GLU A 74 -8.43 8.82 13.17
C GLU A 74 -7.52 8.40 12.01
N ARG A 75 -8.14 7.99 10.90
CA ARG A 75 -7.47 7.58 9.67
C ARG A 75 -7.11 8.81 8.85
N LYS A 76 -5.89 8.81 8.27
CA LYS A 76 -5.53 9.81 7.26
C LYS A 76 -6.24 9.56 5.93
N ASN A 77 -6.35 8.30 5.55
CA ASN A 77 -7.03 7.83 4.34
C ASN A 77 -7.40 6.35 4.50
N ILE A 78 -8.24 5.87 3.59
CA ILE A 78 -8.63 4.47 3.50
C ILE A 78 -8.91 4.07 2.06
N ILE A 79 -8.41 2.92 1.66
CA ILE A 79 -8.86 2.20 0.49
C ILE A 79 -9.94 1.22 0.94
N ASN A 80 -11.07 1.16 0.22
CA ASN A 80 -12.21 0.36 0.67
C ASN A 80 -12.18 -1.09 0.15
N ARG A 81 -11.53 -1.34 -0.98
CA ARG A 81 -11.47 -2.67 -1.59
C ARG A 81 -10.11 -2.95 -2.21
N PRO A 82 -9.28 -3.73 -1.52
CA PRO A 82 -9.42 -4.26 -0.16
C PRO A 82 -9.25 -3.16 0.89
N ALA A 83 -9.85 -3.34 2.08
CA ALA A 83 -9.84 -2.32 3.13
C ALA A 83 -8.45 -2.20 3.78
N VAL A 84 -7.74 -1.09 3.48
CA VAL A 84 -6.44 -0.74 4.06
C VAL A 84 -6.43 0.74 4.41
N ALA A 85 -6.01 1.07 5.62
CA ALA A 85 -5.95 2.44 6.14
C ALA A 85 -4.51 2.99 6.18
N ASN A 86 -4.40 4.31 6.25
CA ASN A 86 -3.16 5.04 6.53
C ASN A 86 -2.01 4.76 5.54
N ILE A 87 -2.34 4.62 4.26
CA ILE A 87 -1.34 4.44 3.20
C ILE A 87 -0.61 5.77 2.99
N SER A 88 0.71 5.72 2.85
CA SER A 88 1.54 6.89 2.55
C SER A 88 1.98 6.99 1.10
N ASP A 89 2.20 5.85 0.45
CA ASP A 89 2.75 5.79 -0.90
C ASP A 89 2.11 4.66 -1.72
N ILE A 90 1.78 4.94 -2.97
CA ILE A 90 1.27 3.96 -3.93
C ILE A 90 2.28 3.82 -5.06
N TYR A 91 2.67 2.58 -5.35
CA TYR A 91 3.49 2.24 -6.50
C TYR A 91 2.62 1.54 -7.54
N VAL A 92 2.30 2.26 -8.61
CA VAL A 92 1.61 1.68 -9.78
C VAL A 92 2.64 0.92 -10.59
N ILE A 93 2.42 -0.39 -10.76
CA ILE A 93 3.35 -1.29 -11.42
C ILE A 93 2.72 -1.81 -12.72
N HIS A 94 3.43 -1.64 -13.82
CA HIS A 94 3.09 -2.25 -15.11
C HIS A 94 4.34 -2.89 -15.72
N SER A 95 4.17 -3.87 -16.61
CA SER A 95 5.27 -4.43 -17.39
C SER A 95 5.41 -3.68 -18.72
N VAL A 96 6.63 -3.57 -19.22
CA VAL A 96 6.87 -3.04 -20.56
C VAL A 96 6.45 -4.04 -21.63
N ASP A 97 6.58 -5.35 -21.32
CA ASP A 97 6.12 -6.45 -22.15
C ASP A 97 5.74 -7.66 -21.30
N HIS A 98 4.92 -8.56 -21.85
CA HIS A 98 4.40 -9.80 -21.22
C HIS A 98 3.84 -9.64 -19.78
N PRO A 99 2.66 -9.00 -19.56
CA PRO A 99 1.75 -8.46 -20.56
C PRO A 99 2.26 -7.16 -21.19
N LYS A 100 1.94 -6.95 -22.47
CA LYS A 100 2.32 -5.74 -23.21
C LYS A 100 1.78 -4.49 -22.53
N LEU A 101 2.57 -3.43 -22.53
CA LEU A 101 2.18 -2.14 -21.95
C LEU A 101 0.90 -1.62 -22.59
N ASN A 102 -0.15 -1.51 -21.79
CA ASN A 102 -1.44 -0.96 -22.18
C ASN A 102 -1.62 0.41 -21.49
N TYR A 103 -1.55 1.48 -22.30
CA TYR A 103 -1.61 2.84 -21.79
C TYR A 103 -2.97 3.20 -21.18
N SER A 104 -4.08 2.72 -21.76
CA SER A 104 -5.41 2.97 -21.20
C SER A 104 -5.54 2.34 -19.81
N GLN A 105 -5.19 1.04 -19.71
CA GLN A 105 -5.23 0.33 -18.44
C GLN A 105 -4.29 0.98 -17.40
N LEU A 106 -3.10 1.41 -17.82
CA LEU A 106 -2.17 2.11 -16.92
C LEU A 106 -2.74 3.43 -16.44
N SER A 107 -3.37 4.22 -17.35
CA SER A 107 -4.04 5.47 -16.98
C SER A 107 -5.14 5.25 -15.94
N ASP A 108 -5.93 4.18 -16.08
CA ASP A 108 -6.96 3.84 -15.10
C ASP A 108 -6.36 3.58 -13.71
N PHE A 109 -5.24 2.84 -13.64
CA PHE A 109 -4.54 2.61 -12.37
C PHE A 109 -3.97 3.90 -11.78
N LEU A 110 -3.37 4.75 -12.60
CA LEU A 110 -2.79 6.03 -12.17
C LEU A 110 -3.88 6.97 -11.64
N ILE A 111 -4.99 7.14 -12.36
CA ILE A 111 -6.12 7.98 -11.94
C ILE A 111 -6.70 7.47 -10.61
N ASN A 112 -6.90 6.17 -10.49
CA ASN A 112 -7.38 5.58 -9.23
C ASN A 112 -6.39 5.77 -8.07
N ALA A 113 -5.08 5.69 -8.32
CA ALA A 113 -4.07 5.94 -7.32
C ALA A 113 -4.05 7.43 -6.89
N GLU A 114 -4.10 8.36 -7.85
CA GLU A 114 -4.14 9.81 -7.59
C GLU A 114 -5.38 10.24 -6.81
N SER A 115 -6.52 9.55 -6.99
CA SER A 115 -7.76 9.85 -6.26
C SER A 115 -7.64 9.63 -4.74
N LEU A 116 -6.64 8.89 -4.28
CA LEU A 116 -6.40 8.63 -2.87
C LEU A 116 -5.59 9.74 -2.19
N MET A 117 -5.16 10.76 -2.93
CA MET A 117 -4.45 11.94 -2.43
C MET A 117 -3.17 11.58 -1.65
N VAL A 118 -2.49 10.54 -2.07
CA VAL A 118 -1.20 10.10 -1.53
C VAL A 118 -0.13 10.14 -2.61
N LYS A 119 1.14 9.98 -2.24
CA LYS A 119 2.23 9.99 -3.24
C LYS A 119 2.10 8.77 -4.16
N VAL A 120 2.04 9.04 -5.47
CA VAL A 120 2.00 8.02 -6.52
C VAL A 120 3.34 7.94 -7.22
N SER A 121 3.85 6.73 -7.42
CA SER A 121 5.08 6.44 -8.16
C SER A 121 4.81 5.37 -9.22
N LEU A 122 5.41 5.51 -10.40
CA LEU A 122 5.27 4.56 -11.51
C LEU A 122 6.50 3.65 -11.59
N ILE A 123 6.26 2.34 -11.64
CA ILE A 123 7.30 1.32 -11.86
C ILE A 123 6.97 0.56 -13.15
N LEU A 124 7.92 0.51 -14.05
CA LEU A 124 7.86 -0.30 -15.27
C LEU A 124 8.82 -1.49 -15.12
N THR A 125 8.27 -2.67 -15.04
CA THR A 125 9.04 -3.92 -14.86
C THR A 125 9.37 -4.59 -16.19
N LYS A 126 10.22 -5.64 -16.12
CA LYS A 126 10.64 -6.45 -17.27
C LYS A 126 11.35 -5.63 -18.34
N SER A 127 12.12 -4.65 -17.91
CA SER A 127 12.87 -3.79 -18.82
C SER A 127 13.90 -4.53 -19.69
N ASP A 128 14.29 -5.72 -19.26
CA ASP A 128 15.15 -6.66 -20.01
C ASP A 128 14.52 -7.17 -21.31
N LEU A 129 13.19 -7.06 -21.47
CA LEU A 129 12.48 -7.51 -22.66
C LEU A 129 12.44 -6.48 -23.79
N ILE A 130 12.95 -5.27 -23.57
CA ILE A 130 12.96 -4.21 -24.58
C ILE A 130 14.36 -3.58 -24.69
N PRO A 131 14.74 -3.07 -25.90
CA PRO A 131 16.03 -2.43 -26.10
C PRO A 131 16.15 -1.07 -25.38
N HIS A 132 17.37 -0.64 -25.10
CA HIS A 132 17.66 0.56 -24.30
C HIS A 132 17.04 1.85 -24.85
N ASN A 133 16.98 2.02 -26.17
CA ASN A 133 16.34 3.19 -26.78
C ASN A 133 14.86 3.32 -26.41
N LYS A 134 14.16 2.19 -26.23
CA LYS A 134 12.78 2.16 -25.74
C LYS A 134 12.66 2.60 -24.28
N HIS A 135 13.65 2.34 -23.44
CA HIS A 135 13.67 2.85 -22.06
C HIS A 135 13.66 4.39 -22.05
N VAL A 136 14.48 5.03 -22.91
CA VAL A 136 14.54 6.48 -23.03
C VAL A 136 13.22 7.06 -23.53
N GLU A 137 12.60 6.41 -24.53
CA GLU A 137 11.30 6.80 -25.07
C GLU A 137 10.20 6.75 -23.98
N LEU A 138 10.12 5.64 -23.25
CA LEU A 138 9.14 5.47 -22.18
C LEU A 138 9.38 6.46 -21.04
N PHE A 139 10.65 6.68 -20.66
CA PHE A 139 11.00 7.67 -19.63
C PHE A 139 10.48 9.04 -20.00
N LYS A 140 10.81 9.54 -21.19
CA LYS A 140 10.35 10.85 -21.71
C LYS A 140 8.83 10.93 -21.74
N LYS A 141 8.16 9.89 -22.24
CA LYS A 141 6.71 9.85 -22.33
C LYS A 141 6.03 10.00 -20.97
N PHE A 142 6.45 9.23 -19.98
CA PHE A 142 5.83 9.30 -18.65
C PHE A 142 6.24 10.53 -17.85
N THR A 143 7.43 11.09 -18.10
CA THR A 143 7.81 12.40 -17.57
C THR A 143 6.87 13.50 -18.05
N ASN A 144 6.45 13.45 -19.31
CA ASN A 144 5.43 14.37 -19.84
C ASN A 144 4.06 14.18 -19.18
N TRP A 145 3.74 12.98 -18.72
CA TRP A 145 2.54 12.69 -17.89
C TRP A 145 2.70 13.13 -16.43
N GLY A 146 3.85 13.66 -16.05
CA GLY A 146 4.15 14.11 -14.70
C GLY A 146 4.71 13.05 -13.77
N TYR A 147 5.07 11.86 -14.28
CA TYR A 147 5.69 10.79 -13.53
C TYR A 147 7.15 10.58 -13.95
N GLU A 148 8.02 10.37 -12.97
CA GLU A 148 9.39 9.88 -13.20
C GLU A 148 9.40 8.34 -13.04
N PRO A 149 9.27 7.57 -14.13
CA PRO A 149 9.11 6.15 -14.03
C PRO A 149 10.40 5.45 -13.60
N LYS A 150 10.29 4.51 -12.68
CA LYS A 150 11.39 3.58 -12.36
C LYS A 150 11.32 2.40 -13.33
N ILE A 151 12.19 2.40 -14.34
CA ILE A 151 12.27 1.33 -15.35
C ILE A 151 13.32 0.33 -14.90
N LEU A 152 12.89 -0.89 -14.52
CA LEU A 152 13.77 -1.89 -13.91
C LEU A 152 13.47 -3.31 -14.40
N SER A 153 14.48 -4.15 -14.38
CA SER A 153 14.34 -5.60 -14.49
C SER A 153 14.36 -6.23 -13.11
N LEU A 154 13.47 -7.21 -12.89
CA LEU A 154 13.51 -8.00 -11.68
C LEU A 154 14.59 -9.11 -11.70
N THR A 155 15.28 -9.29 -12.83
CA THR A 155 16.39 -10.23 -12.96
C THR A 155 17.75 -9.59 -12.64
N SER A 156 17.87 -8.24 -12.74
CA SER A 156 19.06 -7.48 -12.35
C SER A 156 18.89 -6.82 -10.99
N ASN A 157 19.98 -6.61 -10.25
CA ASN A 157 19.91 -6.20 -8.84
C ASN A 157 20.09 -4.70 -8.57
N ASP A 158 20.68 -3.91 -9.50
CA ASP A 158 21.14 -2.55 -9.17
C ASP A 158 19.97 -1.60 -8.85
N LYS A 159 19.09 -1.34 -9.80
CA LYS A 159 17.92 -0.47 -9.60
C LYS A 159 16.93 -1.02 -8.57
N LEU A 160 16.93 -2.33 -8.33
CA LEU A 160 16.09 -2.95 -7.32
C LEU A 160 16.56 -2.60 -5.90
N ARG A 161 17.88 -2.50 -5.67
CA ARG A 161 18.44 -2.06 -4.36
C ARG A 161 17.99 -0.65 -4.02
N ASP A 162 18.03 0.27 -4.97
CA ASP A 162 17.61 1.66 -4.78
C ASP A 162 16.11 1.72 -4.42
N LEU A 163 15.27 0.93 -5.12
CA LEU A 163 13.86 0.84 -4.81
C LEU A 163 13.61 0.27 -3.41
N ILE A 164 14.33 -0.78 -3.01
CA ILE A 164 14.22 -1.36 -1.66
C ILE A 164 14.62 -0.33 -0.59
N TYR A 165 15.69 0.42 -0.83
CA TYR A 165 16.13 1.47 0.08
C TYR A 165 15.05 2.55 0.22
N GLU A 166 14.50 3.02 -0.90
CA GLU A 166 13.40 3.99 -0.89
C GLU A 166 12.19 3.47 -0.12
N LEU A 167 11.75 2.24 -0.39
CA LEU A 167 10.60 1.63 0.30
C LEU A 167 10.79 1.60 1.82
N LYS A 168 12.01 1.35 2.31
CA LYS A 168 12.34 1.33 3.74
C LYS A 168 12.23 2.72 4.41
N THR A 169 12.13 3.80 3.65
CA THR A 169 11.92 5.16 4.16
C THR A 169 10.44 5.56 4.22
N LYS A 170 9.54 4.75 3.62
CA LYS A 170 8.10 5.03 3.55
C LYS A 170 7.36 4.39 4.72
N LYS A 171 6.30 5.06 5.21
CA LYS A 171 5.52 4.53 6.34
C LYS A 171 4.70 3.32 5.96
N CYS A 172 3.90 3.43 4.92
CA CYS A 172 3.05 2.34 4.45
C CYS A 172 2.91 2.41 2.93
N SER A 173 3.52 1.46 2.24
CA SER A 173 3.52 1.38 0.78
C SER A 173 2.57 0.29 0.29
N ILE A 174 1.93 0.53 -0.87
CA ILE A 174 1.10 -0.46 -1.54
C ILE A 174 1.46 -0.58 -3.01
N PHE A 175 1.40 -1.79 -3.55
CA PHE A 175 1.59 -2.08 -4.98
C PHE A 175 0.25 -2.24 -5.68
N MET A 176 0.04 -1.46 -6.74
CA MET A 176 -1.12 -1.51 -7.63
C MET A 176 -0.71 -1.89 -9.06
N GLY A 177 -1.58 -2.57 -9.78
CA GLY A 177 -1.33 -2.88 -11.19
C GLY A 177 -1.97 -4.19 -11.63
N PRO A 178 -2.02 -4.47 -12.93
CA PRO A 178 -2.66 -5.66 -13.48
C PRO A 178 -1.96 -6.97 -13.07
N SER A 179 -2.60 -8.09 -13.32
CA SER A 179 -1.98 -9.41 -13.10
C SER A 179 -0.80 -9.63 -14.04
N GLY A 180 0.21 -10.38 -13.60
CA GLY A 180 1.35 -10.77 -14.42
C GLY A 180 2.45 -9.72 -14.59
N VAL A 181 2.30 -8.50 -14.07
CA VAL A 181 3.32 -7.44 -14.19
C VAL A 181 4.50 -7.58 -13.22
N GLY A 182 4.52 -8.60 -12.36
CA GLY A 182 5.63 -8.87 -11.47
C GLY A 182 5.49 -8.34 -10.04
N LYS A 183 4.30 -7.91 -9.59
CA LYS A 183 4.06 -7.44 -8.20
C LYS A 183 4.51 -8.44 -7.15
N THR A 184 4.05 -9.68 -7.23
CA THR A 184 4.41 -10.76 -6.29
C THR A 184 5.90 -11.09 -6.36
N THR A 185 6.49 -11.10 -7.56
CA THR A 185 7.93 -11.32 -7.74
C THR A 185 8.73 -10.21 -7.08
N LEU A 186 8.32 -8.96 -7.26
CA LEU A 186 8.96 -7.81 -6.62
C LEU A 186 8.82 -7.89 -5.10
N LEU A 187 7.62 -8.18 -4.58
CA LEU A 187 7.38 -8.33 -3.15
C LEU A 187 8.26 -9.43 -2.53
N ASN A 188 8.37 -10.60 -3.19
CA ASN A 188 9.21 -11.71 -2.72
C ASN A 188 10.70 -11.36 -2.71
N LYS A 189 11.16 -10.47 -3.59
CA LYS A 189 12.55 -9.96 -3.58
C LYS A 189 12.79 -8.94 -2.48
N ILE A 190 11.79 -8.14 -2.14
CA ILE A 190 11.85 -7.16 -1.05
C ILE A 190 11.82 -7.87 0.31
N ILE A 191 11.00 -8.92 0.43
CA ILE A 191 10.81 -9.69 1.66
C ILE A 191 11.06 -11.17 1.37
N PRO A 192 12.31 -11.62 1.38
CA PRO A 192 12.67 -13.00 0.97
C PRO A 192 12.05 -14.10 1.85
N ASN A 193 11.49 -13.77 3.02
CA ASN A 193 10.93 -14.73 3.97
C ASN A 193 9.39 -14.76 4.06
N VAL A 194 8.66 -14.08 3.15
CA VAL A 194 7.19 -14.04 3.17
C VAL A 194 6.58 -15.44 3.13
N ASN A 195 7.15 -16.36 2.35
CA ASN A 195 6.66 -17.73 2.23
C ASN A 195 6.88 -18.59 3.49
N ARG A 196 7.76 -18.19 4.42
CA ARG A 196 8.04 -18.95 5.65
C ARG A 196 7.16 -18.52 6.83
N ALA A 197 6.87 -17.22 6.95
CA ALA A 197 6.05 -16.70 8.07
C ALA A 197 4.56 -17.09 7.96
N THR A 198 4.05 -17.29 6.74
CA THR A 198 2.65 -17.71 6.52
C THR A 198 2.44 -19.21 6.75
N SER A 199 3.50 -20.05 6.70
CA SER A 199 3.39 -21.50 6.86
C SER A 199 3.25 -21.94 8.34
N ASP A 200 3.94 -21.27 9.27
CA ASP A 200 4.00 -21.76 10.67
C ASP A 200 2.75 -21.46 11.49
N VAL A 201 2.07 -20.35 11.22
CA VAL A 201 0.80 -20.01 11.88
C VAL A 201 -0.41 -20.62 11.13
N SER A 202 -0.32 -20.72 9.79
CA SER A 202 -1.41 -21.27 8.97
C SER A 202 -1.57 -22.79 9.09
N ASN A 203 -0.52 -23.54 9.44
CA ASN A 203 -0.62 -24.99 9.62
C ASN A 203 -1.43 -25.43 10.85
N LYS A 204 -1.58 -24.56 11.86
CA LYS A 204 -2.47 -24.82 13.00
C LYS A 204 -3.95 -24.46 12.73
N ILE A 205 -4.26 -23.71 11.67
CA ILE A 205 -5.59 -23.14 11.43
C ILE A 205 -6.22 -23.62 10.10
N LYS A 206 -5.53 -24.46 9.32
CA LYS A 206 -6.00 -24.99 8.01
C LYS A 206 -7.12 -26.04 8.15
N ARG A 207 -8.19 -25.76 8.91
CA ARG A 207 -9.47 -26.50 8.79
C ARG A 207 -10.62 -25.52 8.58
N GLY A 208 -10.68 -24.91 7.39
CA GLY A 208 -11.80 -24.06 7.00
C GLY A 208 -11.56 -23.52 5.59
N LYS A 209 -12.22 -24.11 4.63
CA LYS A 209 -12.23 -23.78 3.21
C LYS A 209 -12.96 -22.45 3.02
N ASN A 210 -12.23 -21.29 3.03
CA ASN A 210 -12.70 -20.05 2.44
C ASN A 210 -11.48 -19.21 2.08
N THR A 211 -11.25 -19.04 0.76
CA THR A 211 -10.23 -18.19 0.16
C THR A 211 -10.58 -16.70 0.29
N THR A 212 -10.73 -16.21 1.50
CA THR A 212 -10.73 -14.77 1.75
C THR A 212 -9.27 -14.33 1.59
N ARG A 213 -9.01 -13.51 0.57
CA ARG A 213 -7.70 -12.93 0.29
C ARG A 213 -7.27 -12.13 1.53
N ASN A 214 -6.44 -12.72 2.37
CA ASN A 214 -5.99 -12.09 3.59
C ASN A 214 -5.00 -10.98 3.24
N ILE A 215 -5.33 -9.75 3.60
CA ILE A 215 -4.43 -8.60 3.52
C ILE A 215 -3.50 -8.66 4.71
N GLU A 216 -2.22 -8.45 4.47
CA GLU A 216 -1.21 -8.40 5.53
C GLU A 216 -0.21 -7.27 5.25
N LEU A 217 0.20 -6.58 6.31
CA LEU A 217 1.32 -5.64 6.32
C LEU A 217 2.59 -6.38 6.70
N PHE A 218 3.60 -6.24 5.85
CA PHE A 218 4.95 -6.75 6.11
C PHE A 218 5.87 -5.60 6.49
N GLN A 219 6.56 -5.75 7.60
CA GLN A 219 7.53 -4.76 8.06
C GLN A 219 8.81 -4.84 7.22
N LEU A 220 9.23 -3.69 6.65
CA LEU A 220 10.46 -3.54 5.88
C LEU A 220 11.60 -2.95 6.72
N SER A 221 11.26 -2.05 7.63
CA SER A 221 12.16 -1.42 8.60
C SER A 221 11.37 -1.09 9.87
N LYS A 222 12.00 -0.46 10.86
CA LYS A 222 11.35 -0.15 12.15
C LYS A 222 10.00 0.57 12.00
N GLU A 223 9.86 1.46 11.02
CA GLU A 223 8.66 2.28 10.82
C GLU A 223 8.07 2.16 9.40
N SER A 224 8.57 1.20 8.61
CA SER A 224 8.18 1.02 7.23
C SER A 224 7.47 -0.31 7.02
N TYR A 225 6.35 -0.25 6.32
CA TYR A 225 5.51 -1.41 6.03
C TYR A 225 5.12 -1.43 4.55
N ILE A 226 4.92 -2.62 4.02
CA ILE A 226 4.36 -2.83 2.69
C ILE A 226 3.13 -3.75 2.79
N VAL A 227 2.11 -3.42 2.01
CA VAL A 227 0.87 -4.20 1.96
C VAL A 227 1.00 -5.29 0.91
N ASP A 228 0.82 -6.55 1.29
CA ASP A 228 0.54 -7.61 0.31
C ASP A 228 -0.97 -7.64 0.02
N THR A 229 -1.30 -7.28 -1.19
CA THR A 229 -2.67 -7.31 -1.69
C THR A 229 -2.75 -8.19 -2.93
N PRO A 230 -3.03 -9.48 -2.77
CA PRO A 230 -3.24 -10.34 -3.93
C PRO A 230 -4.38 -9.78 -4.80
N GLY A 231 -4.05 -9.29 -6.01
CA GLY A 231 -5.02 -8.83 -7.00
C GLY A 231 -5.68 -7.49 -6.67
N PHE A 232 -4.89 -6.48 -6.30
CA PHE A 232 -5.35 -5.09 -6.27
C PHE A 232 -5.65 -4.65 -7.70
N ASN A 233 -6.86 -4.96 -8.13
CA ASN A 233 -7.41 -4.53 -9.41
C ASN A 233 -8.07 -3.15 -9.22
N ILE A 234 -8.29 -2.45 -10.34
CA ILE A 234 -8.86 -1.11 -10.43
C ILE A 234 -9.97 -0.92 -9.38
N LEU A 235 -9.84 0.13 -8.58
CA LEU A 235 -10.93 0.64 -7.77
C LEU A 235 -11.97 1.21 -8.76
N ASN A 236 -13.11 0.56 -8.89
CA ASN A 236 -14.23 1.12 -9.66
C ASN A 236 -14.83 2.28 -8.88
N ASN A 237 -14.14 3.40 -8.83
CA ASN A 237 -14.69 4.65 -8.34
C ASN A 237 -15.33 5.35 -9.53
N TYR A 238 -16.65 5.44 -9.52
CA TYR A 238 -17.38 6.34 -10.43
C TYR A 238 -17.02 7.78 -10.05
N MET A 239 -16.03 8.34 -10.73
CA MET A 239 -15.64 9.74 -10.59
C MET A 239 -16.32 10.57 -11.68
N LYS A 240 -16.75 11.77 -11.32
CA LYS A 240 -17.27 12.73 -12.30
C LYS A 240 -16.12 13.22 -13.19
N PRO A 241 -16.36 13.59 -14.46
CA PRO A 241 -15.32 14.08 -15.37
C PRO A 241 -14.46 15.19 -14.76
N ARG A 242 -15.05 16.14 -14.03
CA ARG A 242 -14.36 17.22 -13.36
C ARG A 242 -13.42 16.73 -12.25
N GLU A 243 -13.79 15.70 -11.52
CA GLU A 243 -12.94 15.10 -10.47
C GLU A 243 -11.74 14.42 -11.12
N ILE A 244 -11.96 13.73 -12.24
CA ILE A 244 -10.89 13.06 -13.00
C ILE A 244 -9.90 14.09 -13.55
N ALA A 245 -10.36 15.19 -14.12
CA ALA A 245 -9.49 16.27 -14.66
C ALA A 245 -8.47 16.78 -13.62
N CYS A 246 -8.91 16.92 -12.37
CA CYS A 246 -8.04 17.38 -11.28
C CYS A 246 -7.01 16.33 -10.80
N LEU A 247 -7.07 15.09 -11.27
CA LEU A 247 -6.15 14.03 -10.86
C LEU A 247 -4.89 13.93 -11.72
N PHE A 248 -4.88 14.54 -12.90
CA PHE A 248 -3.73 14.51 -13.79
C PHE A 248 -2.58 15.36 -13.23
N PRO A 249 -1.37 14.79 -12.99
CA PRO A 249 -0.25 15.51 -12.40
C PRO A 249 0.22 16.70 -13.25
N GLU A 250 0.13 16.61 -14.58
CA GLU A 250 0.45 17.68 -15.49
C GLU A 250 -0.44 18.92 -15.30
N PHE A 251 -1.72 18.73 -15.03
CA PHE A 251 -2.63 19.84 -14.73
C PHE A 251 -2.39 20.40 -13.33
N LYS A 252 -2.14 19.56 -12.34
CA LYS A 252 -1.74 20.02 -10.99
C LYS A 252 -0.50 20.93 -11.03
N LYS A 253 0.49 20.55 -11.84
CA LYS A 253 1.72 21.35 -12.02
C LYS A 253 1.41 22.72 -12.65
N GLN A 254 0.58 22.78 -13.69
CA GLN A 254 0.20 24.02 -14.36
C GLN A 254 -0.54 24.97 -13.41
N ILE A 255 -1.50 24.46 -12.65
CA ILE A 255 -2.27 25.26 -11.69
C ILE A 255 -1.36 25.81 -10.59
N ASN A 256 -0.45 25.01 -10.04
CA ASN A 256 0.43 25.41 -8.96
C ASN A 256 1.53 26.39 -9.39
N HIS A 257 2.05 26.27 -10.62
CA HIS A 257 3.15 27.11 -11.10
C HIS A 257 2.70 28.51 -11.54
N ASN A 258 1.52 28.63 -12.09
CA ASN A 258 1.07 29.88 -12.71
C ASN A 258 0.03 30.66 -11.89
N GLY A 259 -0.48 30.09 -10.78
CA GLY A 259 -1.58 30.70 -10.01
C GLY A 259 -2.86 30.93 -10.84
N VAL A 260 -2.90 30.35 -12.05
CA VAL A 260 -3.96 30.57 -13.03
C VAL A 260 -5.05 29.55 -12.76
N SER A 261 -6.11 29.96 -12.10
CA SER A 261 -7.37 29.22 -12.13
C SER A 261 -7.93 29.24 -13.55
N CYS A 262 -8.55 28.13 -13.98
CA CYS A 262 -9.22 28.10 -15.26
C CYS A 262 -10.21 29.27 -15.40
N LYS A 263 -10.19 29.91 -16.58
CA LYS A 263 -11.06 31.03 -16.90
C LYS A 263 -12.55 30.67 -16.82
N PHE A 264 -12.88 29.41 -17.02
CA PHE A 264 -14.23 28.86 -16.96
C PHE A 264 -14.40 27.94 -15.75
N ARG A 265 -15.53 28.11 -15.03
CA ARG A 265 -15.84 27.33 -13.81
C ARG A 265 -16.07 25.82 -14.08
N ASP A 266 -16.45 25.48 -15.30
CA ASP A 266 -16.80 24.15 -15.79
C ASP A 266 -15.76 23.55 -16.73
N CYS A 267 -14.58 24.16 -16.79
CA CYS A 267 -13.48 23.66 -17.62
C CYS A 267 -13.07 22.25 -17.16
N LEU A 268 -13.02 21.32 -18.10
CA LEU A 268 -12.60 19.92 -17.90
C LEU A 268 -11.17 19.66 -18.36
N HIS A 269 -10.49 20.70 -18.89
CA HIS A 269 -9.15 20.65 -19.52
C HIS A 269 -9.06 19.71 -20.70
#